data_141565d31909ae5181006a6c395cde93
#
_entry.id   141565d31909ae5181006a6c395cde93
#
_cell.length_a   1.000
_cell.length_b   1.000
_cell.length_c   1.000
_cell.angle_alpha   90.00
_cell.angle_beta   90.00
_cell.angle_gamma   90.00
#
_symmetry.space_group_name_H-M   'P 1'
#
loop_
_entity.id
_entity.type
_entity.pdbx_description
1 polymer ?
#
loop_
_entity_poly.entity_id
_entity_poly.type
_entity_poly.pdbx_seq_one_letter_code
_entity_poly.pdbx_strand_id
1 'polypeptide(L)'
;MLVDGFKAITQLREENKEYFDLLANYSARFEYKNNKDVHLNSRRPIIELSSDGELIAIRFNNRSMSAVNDVPFDKMEKWYAAYRRLGEIIDDPNMEITFRLNPGEAFIVDNTRVLHARKGYSGTGKRWLQGCYSDKDGLNSAFYSLEKALAKESSHEA
;
A
#
# COMPACT_ATOMS: atom_id res chain seq x y z
N MET A 1 10.83 0.98 -7.46
CA MET A 1 10.95 1.70 -6.19
C MET A 1 9.92 1.17 -5.21
N LEU A 2 10.28 1.09 -3.94
CA LEU A 2 9.40 0.75 -2.82
C LEU A 2 9.53 1.83 -1.75
N VAL A 3 8.42 2.07 -1.02
CA VAL A 3 8.38 2.98 0.13
C VAL A 3 7.62 2.29 1.27
N ASP A 4 8.15 2.34 2.49
CA ASP A 4 7.40 1.93 3.67
C ASP A 4 6.32 2.98 3.97
N GLY A 5 5.09 2.67 3.63
CA GLY A 5 3.95 3.56 3.82
C GLY A 5 3.67 3.87 5.28
N PHE A 6 3.96 2.95 6.20
CA PHE A 6 3.78 3.20 7.63
C PHE A 6 4.82 4.20 8.16
N LYS A 7 6.06 4.14 7.68
CA LYS A 7 7.08 5.15 7.99
C LYS A 7 6.65 6.53 7.47
N ALA A 8 6.12 6.61 6.23
CA ALA A 8 5.63 7.87 5.67
C ALA A 8 4.45 8.45 6.48
N ILE A 9 3.51 7.61 6.91
CA ILE A 9 2.39 8.01 7.77
C ILE A 9 2.89 8.51 9.14
N THR A 10 3.85 7.81 9.75
CA THR A 10 4.44 8.19 11.03
C THR A 10 5.09 9.57 10.94
N GLN A 11 5.86 9.82 9.90
CA GLN A 11 6.44 11.13 9.63
C GLN A 11 5.36 12.22 9.47
N LEU A 12 4.30 11.94 8.69
CA LEU A 12 3.19 12.90 8.56
C LEU A 12 2.53 13.21 9.91
N ARG A 13 2.34 12.19 10.76
CA ARG A 13 1.74 12.33 12.09
C ARG A 13 2.60 13.21 13.02
N GLU A 14 3.93 13.04 12.96
CA GLU A 14 4.88 13.83 13.72
C GLU A 14 4.96 15.28 13.24
N GLU A 15 4.94 15.51 11.90
CA GLU A 15 4.97 16.83 11.32
C GLU A 15 3.66 17.61 11.52
N ASN A 16 2.53 16.93 11.33
CA ASN A 16 1.20 17.57 11.39
C ASN A 16 0.10 16.56 11.74
N LYS A 17 -0.24 16.52 13.03
CA LYS A 17 -1.30 15.62 13.53
C LYS A 17 -2.67 15.90 12.89
N GLU A 18 -3.01 17.15 12.58
CA GLU A 18 -4.29 17.49 11.92
C GLU A 18 -4.37 16.83 10.54
N TYR A 19 -3.28 16.83 9.78
CA TYR A 19 -3.22 16.18 8.47
C TYR A 19 -3.39 14.66 8.57
N PHE A 20 -2.72 14.05 9.54
CA PHE A 20 -2.91 12.63 9.84
C PHE A 20 -4.37 12.32 10.17
N ASP A 21 -4.97 13.09 11.08
CA ASP A 21 -6.37 12.89 11.52
C ASP A 21 -7.36 13.05 10.36
N LEU A 22 -7.14 14.02 9.46
CA LEU A 22 -7.96 14.20 8.26
C LEU A 22 -7.92 12.98 7.33
N LEU A 23 -6.74 12.43 7.09
CA LEU A 23 -6.57 11.27 6.21
C LEU A 23 -7.01 9.95 6.84
N ALA A 24 -7.07 9.87 8.18
CA ALA A 24 -7.55 8.71 8.92
C ALA A 24 -9.07 8.73 9.13
N ASN A 25 -9.69 9.90 9.34
CA ASN A 25 -11.10 10.00 9.71
C ASN A 25 -12.05 10.20 8.53
N TYR A 26 -11.56 10.68 7.38
CA TYR A 26 -12.39 10.91 6.20
C TYR A 26 -12.02 9.97 5.06
N SER A 27 -13.02 9.23 4.58
CA SER A 27 -12.82 8.26 3.50
C SER A 27 -12.61 8.95 2.16
N ALA A 28 -11.72 8.39 1.35
CA ALA A 28 -11.66 8.60 -0.08
C ALA A 28 -12.39 7.48 -0.82
N ARG A 29 -12.72 7.72 -2.08
CA ARG A 29 -13.32 6.73 -2.97
C ARG A 29 -12.30 6.29 -4.01
N PHE A 30 -12.29 5.02 -4.29
CA PHE A 30 -11.45 4.40 -5.30
C PHE A 30 -12.32 3.62 -6.27
N GLU A 31 -12.03 3.75 -7.54
CA GLU A 31 -12.80 3.12 -8.60
C GLU A 31 -11.86 2.42 -9.58
N TYR A 32 -12.19 1.19 -9.93
CA TYR A 32 -11.52 0.45 -10.97
C TYR A 32 -12.56 -0.04 -11.98
N LYS A 33 -12.38 0.36 -13.23
CA LYS A 33 -13.19 -0.10 -14.37
C LYS A 33 -12.30 -0.74 -15.40
N ASN A 34 -12.69 -1.87 -15.93
CA ASN A 34 -12.09 -2.44 -17.10
C ASN A 34 -13.11 -2.53 -18.26
N ASN A 35 -12.61 -2.85 -19.45
CA ASN A 35 -13.46 -2.98 -20.65
C ASN A 35 -14.30 -4.28 -20.67
N LYS A 36 -14.34 -5.06 -19.59
CA LYS A 36 -14.96 -6.39 -19.51
C LYS A 36 -15.91 -6.49 -18.30
N ASP A 37 -16.84 -5.56 -18.18
CA ASP A 37 -17.91 -5.58 -17.17
C ASP A 37 -17.46 -5.62 -15.68
N VAL A 38 -16.19 -5.31 -15.39
CA VAL A 38 -15.72 -5.20 -14.02
C VAL A 38 -15.73 -3.74 -13.60
N HIS A 39 -16.54 -3.44 -12.58
CA HIS A 39 -16.61 -2.14 -11.95
C HIS A 39 -16.54 -2.32 -10.43
N LEU A 40 -15.35 -2.08 -9.89
CA LEU A 40 -15.07 -2.20 -8.46
C LEU A 40 -15.04 -0.81 -7.83
N ASN A 41 -15.71 -0.67 -6.71
CA ASN A 41 -15.74 0.56 -5.90
C ASN A 41 -15.29 0.24 -4.48
N SER A 42 -14.48 1.10 -3.92
CA SER A 42 -14.08 1.03 -2.53
C SER A 42 -14.18 2.41 -1.89
N ARG A 43 -14.67 2.46 -0.65
CA ARG A 43 -14.74 3.66 0.18
C ARG A 43 -13.96 3.38 1.46
N ARG A 44 -12.78 3.96 1.58
CA ARG A 44 -11.85 3.73 2.71
C ARG A 44 -11.05 4.99 3.01
N PRO A 45 -10.60 5.20 4.24
CA PRO A 45 -9.64 6.25 4.54
C PRO A 45 -8.30 6.00 3.83
N ILE A 46 -7.51 7.05 3.67
CA ILE A 46 -6.12 6.94 3.17
C ILE A 46 -5.25 6.21 4.20
N ILE A 47 -5.42 6.53 5.48
CA ILE A 47 -4.76 5.90 6.63
C ILE A 47 -5.80 5.08 7.36
N GLU A 48 -5.62 3.76 7.41
CA GLU A 48 -6.54 2.87 8.13
C GLU A 48 -5.91 2.45 9.46
N LEU A 49 -6.70 2.62 10.53
CA LEU A 49 -6.30 2.30 11.89
C LEU A 49 -7.17 1.17 12.43
N SER A 50 -6.58 0.35 13.31
CA SER A 50 -7.31 -0.57 14.16
C SER A 50 -8.07 0.18 15.26
N SER A 51 -8.88 -0.54 16.02
CA SER A 51 -9.66 0.03 17.14
C SER A 51 -8.80 0.58 18.28
N ASP A 52 -7.56 0.12 18.41
CA ASP A 52 -6.56 0.59 19.38
C ASP A 52 -5.62 1.67 18.80
N GLY A 53 -5.85 2.10 17.54
CA GLY A 53 -5.13 3.20 16.89
C GLY A 53 -3.84 2.80 16.19
N GLU A 54 -3.56 1.50 16.05
CA GLU A 54 -2.41 1.01 15.30
C GLU A 54 -2.63 1.09 13.78
N LEU A 55 -1.55 1.30 13.03
CA LEU A 55 -1.60 1.36 11.57
C LEU A 55 -1.85 -0.04 10.99
N ILE A 56 -2.91 -0.20 10.20
CA ILE A 56 -3.23 -1.47 9.52
C ILE A 56 -3.15 -1.38 8.00
N ALA A 57 -3.37 -0.22 7.40
CA ALA A 57 -3.20 -0.06 5.97
C ALA A 57 -2.99 1.40 5.54
N ILE A 58 -2.31 1.57 4.41
CA ILE A 58 -2.23 2.81 3.66
C ILE A 58 -2.81 2.60 2.25
N ARG A 59 -3.52 3.62 1.75
CA ARG A 59 -4.00 3.69 0.36
C ARG A 59 -3.55 4.99 -0.29
N PHE A 60 -2.54 4.89 -1.13
CA PHE A 60 -2.07 6.04 -1.91
C PHE A 60 -2.02 5.65 -3.38
N ASN A 61 -3.06 6.02 -4.14
CA ASN A 61 -3.17 5.63 -5.54
C ASN A 61 -3.93 6.69 -6.36
N ASN A 62 -3.18 7.56 -7.01
CA ASN A 62 -3.72 8.63 -7.85
C ASN A 62 -4.43 8.14 -9.13
N ARG A 63 -4.21 6.88 -9.54
CA ARG A 63 -4.82 6.33 -10.75
C ARG A 63 -6.26 5.88 -10.54
N SER A 64 -6.58 5.38 -9.35
CA SER A 64 -7.91 4.85 -9.02
C SER A 64 -8.69 5.72 -8.05
N MET A 65 -8.07 6.75 -7.46
CA MET A 65 -8.79 7.68 -6.60
C MET A 65 -9.83 8.46 -7.42
N SER A 66 -11.06 8.38 -6.97
CA SER A 66 -12.22 9.08 -7.54
C SER A 66 -12.48 10.40 -6.80
N ALA A 67 -13.55 11.11 -7.17
CA ALA A 67 -13.91 12.36 -6.52
C ALA A 67 -14.09 12.19 -4.99
N VAL A 68 -13.53 13.10 -4.23
CA VAL A 68 -13.60 13.09 -2.76
C VAL A 68 -14.89 13.77 -2.32
N ASN A 69 -15.93 12.98 -2.07
CA ASN A 69 -17.27 13.48 -1.74
C ASN A 69 -17.65 13.25 -0.26
N ASP A 70 -16.81 12.57 0.50
CA ASP A 70 -17.10 12.20 1.88
C ASP A 70 -16.43 13.12 2.92
N VAL A 71 -15.68 14.11 2.44
CA VAL A 71 -15.05 15.15 3.28
C VAL A 71 -15.97 16.38 3.33
N PRO A 72 -16.27 16.93 4.52
CA PRO A 72 -17.02 18.17 4.64
C PRO A 72 -16.36 19.33 3.88
N PHE A 73 -17.17 20.21 3.30
CA PHE A 73 -16.69 21.30 2.44
C PHE A 73 -15.66 22.19 3.14
N ASP A 74 -15.90 22.53 4.40
CA ASP A 74 -15.01 23.35 5.24
C ASP A 74 -13.66 22.69 5.56
N LYS A 75 -13.54 21.37 5.35
CA LYS A 75 -12.30 20.59 5.55
C LYS A 75 -11.62 20.16 4.26
N MET A 76 -12.27 20.36 3.13
CA MET A 76 -11.83 19.83 1.83
C MET A 76 -10.45 20.34 1.45
N GLU A 77 -10.20 21.63 1.58
CA GLU A 77 -8.91 22.25 1.24
C GLU A 77 -7.76 21.64 2.08
N LYS A 78 -7.97 21.53 3.39
CA LYS A 78 -6.99 20.93 4.30
C LYS A 78 -6.78 19.44 4.04
N TRP A 79 -7.84 18.73 3.68
CA TRP A 79 -7.73 17.31 3.33
C TRP A 79 -6.84 17.11 2.09
N TYR A 80 -7.02 17.92 1.04
CA TYR A 80 -6.14 17.89 -0.13
C TYR A 80 -4.72 18.34 0.17
N ALA A 81 -4.53 19.30 1.07
CA ALA A 81 -3.21 19.71 1.54
C ALA A 81 -2.51 18.55 2.28
N ALA A 82 -3.24 17.83 3.14
CA ALA A 82 -2.75 16.64 3.83
C ALA A 82 -2.37 15.51 2.85
N TYR A 83 -3.22 15.24 1.86
CA TYR A 83 -2.95 14.23 0.85
C TYR A 83 -1.72 14.57 0.00
N ARG A 84 -1.59 15.83 -0.40
CA ARG A 84 -0.40 16.31 -1.11
C ARG A 84 0.86 16.20 -0.25
N ARG A 85 0.80 16.59 1.05
CA ARG A 85 1.95 16.48 1.94
C ARG A 85 2.39 15.03 2.11
N LEU A 86 1.46 14.10 2.26
CA LEU A 86 1.77 12.67 2.29
C LEU A 86 2.47 12.22 0.99
N GLY A 87 2.01 12.70 -0.17
CA GLY A 87 2.68 12.45 -1.45
C GLY A 87 4.11 12.96 -1.50
N GLU A 88 4.36 14.18 -1.01
CA GLU A 88 5.70 14.76 -0.92
C GLU A 88 6.65 13.93 -0.02
N ILE A 89 6.13 13.40 1.09
CA ILE A 89 6.90 12.49 1.97
C ILE A 89 7.20 11.17 1.25
N ILE A 90 6.22 10.60 0.55
CA ILE A 90 6.39 9.35 -0.20
C ILE A 90 7.42 9.50 -1.32
N ASP A 91 7.44 10.65 -1.98
CA ASP A 91 8.34 10.95 -3.11
C ASP A 91 9.73 11.46 -2.65
N ASP A 92 10.00 11.56 -1.34
CA ASP A 92 11.32 11.92 -0.82
C ASP A 92 12.32 10.79 -1.16
N PRO A 93 13.45 11.12 -1.83
CA PRO A 93 14.49 10.14 -2.15
C PRO A 93 15.02 9.35 -0.94
N ASN A 94 14.98 9.92 0.26
CA ASN A 94 15.39 9.23 1.49
C ASN A 94 14.38 8.19 1.99
N MET A 95 13.16 8.21 1.48
CA MET A 95 12.12 7.22 1.76
C MET A 95 12.12 6.09 0.75
N GLU A 96 12.67 6.31 -0.45
CA GLU A 96 12.65 5.35 -1.53
C GLU A 96 13.74 4.28 -1.42
N ILE A 97 13.35 3.02 -1.62
CA ILE A 97 14.26 1.93 -1.95
C ILE A 97 14.12 1.64 -3.45
N THR A 98 15.20 1.84 -4.19
CA THR A 98 15.22 1.59 -5.64
C THR A 98 16.14 0.43 -5.97
N PHE A 99 15.65 -0.53 -6.73
CA PHE A 99 16.40 -1.66 -7.25
C PHE A 99 15.91 -2.07 -8.64
N ARG A 100 16.72 -2.85 -9.34
CA ARG A 100 16.38 -3.46 -10.61
C ARG A 100 16.28 -4.96 -10.43
N LEU A 101 15.20 -5.55 -10.89
CA LEU A 101 15.06 -7.00 -10.99
C LEU A 101 15.79 -7.52 -12.24
N ASN A 102 16.58 -8.57 -12.05
CA ASN A 102 17.14 -9.36 -13.13
C ASN A 102 16.11 -10.41 -13.61
N PRO A 103 16.29 -11.00 -14.81
CA PRO A 103 15.46 -12.12 -15.23
C PRO A 103 15.48 -13.26 -14.21
N GLY A 104 14.32 -13.75 -13.82
CA GLY A 104 14.15 -14.80 -12.83
C GLY A 104 14.05 -14.33 -11.36
N GLU A 105 14.27 -13.04 -11.09
CA GLU A 105 14.08 -12.49 -9.76
C GLU A 105 12.62 -12.07 -9.53
N ALA A 106 12.18 -12.19 -8.28
CA ALA A 106 10.86 -11.76 -7.83
C ALA A 106 10.99 -11.00 -6.50
N PHE A 107 9.99 -10.19 -6.18
CA PHE A 107 9.82 -9.61 -4.85
C PHE A 107 8.39 -9.86 -4.35
N ILE A 108 8.24 -10.00 -3.06
CA ILE A 108 6.96 -10.15 -2.37
C ILE A 108 6.87 -9.04 -1.34
N VAL A 109 5.73 -8.37 -1.28
CA VAL A 109 5.49 -7.26 -0.33
C VAL A 109 4.11 -7.36 0.29
N ASP A 110 3.98 -6.89 1.52
CA ASP A 110 2.68 -6.60 2.12
C ASP A 110 2.10 -5.35 1.45
N ASN A 111 1.13 -5.54 0.56
CA ASN A 111 0.51 -4.46 -0.22
C ASN A 111 -0.37 -3.52 0.60
N THR A 112 -0.65 -3.84 1.87
CA THR A 112 -1.34 -2.92 2.79
C THR A 112 -0.38 -1.92 3.42
N ARG A 113 0.93 -2.20 3.41
CA ARG A 113 1.98 -1.37 4.01
C ARG A 113 2.94 -0.78 2.98
N VAL A 114 3.38 -1.57 2.01
CA VAL A 114 4.44 -1.18 1.07
C VAL A 114 3.86 -0.55 -0.18
N LEU A 115 4.15 0.72 -0.37
CA LEU A 115 3.85 1.43 -1.61
C LEU A 115 4.90 1.07 -2.66
N HIS A 116 4.46 0.87 -3.89
CA HIS A 116 5.35 0.52 -4.98
C HIS A 116 4.99 1.26 -6.25
N ALA A 117 6.01 1.68 -6.98
CA ALA A 117 5.85 2.35 -8.26
C ALA A 117 6.96 1.95 -9.23
N ARG A 118 6.75 2.33 -10.48
CA ARG A 118 7.74 2.15 -11.55
C ARG A 118 8.22 3.51 -12.03
N LYS A 119 9.55 3.70 -12.01
CA LYS A 119 10.15 4.86 -12.69
C LYS A 119 10.02 4.73 -14.21
N GLY A 120 10.11 5.83 -14.92
CA GLY A 120 10.07 5.89 -16.36
C GLY A 120 11.06 4.90 -16.99
N TYR A 121 10.69 4.34 -18.11
CA TYR A 121 11.50 3.37 -18.85
C TYR A 121 11.73 3.91 -20.26
N SER A 122 12.98 4.03 -20.62
CA SER A 122 13.43 4.31 -21.98
C SER A 122 14.38 3.20 -22.42
N GLY A 123 14.01 2.44 -23.44
CA GLY A 123 14.87 1.38 -23.95
C GLY A 123 14.21 0.54 -25.02
N THR A 124 15.05 0.03 -25.93
CA THR A 124 14.67 -0.97 -26.93
C THR A 124 14.81 -2.35 -26.31
N GLY A 125 13.76 -3.13 -26.28
CA GLY A 125 13.79 -4.50 -25.78
C GLY A 125 12.45 -4.96 -25.21
N LYS A 126 12.33 -6.27 -24.98
CA LYS A 126 11.14 -6.86 -24.35
C LYS A 126 11.31 -6.83 -22.84
N ARG A 127 10.33 -6.26 -22.15
CA ARG A 127 10.21 -6.34 -20.72
C ARG A 127 8.94 -7.12 -20.37
N TRP A 128 9.10 -8.18 -19.62
CA TRP A 128 8.01 -8.98 -19.11
C TRP A 128 8.05 -8.96 -17.59
N LEU A 129 7.00 -8.44 -16.96
CA LEU A 129 6.80 -8.52 -15.53
C LEU A 129 5.44 -9.20 -15.29
N GLN A 130 5.46 -10.27 -14.53
CA GLN A 130 4.26 -10.98 -14.11
C GLN A 130 4.04 -10.77 -12.63
N GLY A 131 2.80 -10.43 -12.24
CA GLY A 131 2.44 -10.19 -10.85
C GLY A 131 1.12 -10.84 -10.50
N CYS A 132 0.95 -11.16 -9.23
CA CYS A 132 -0.31 -11.64 -8.67
C CYS A 132 -0.51 -11.03 -7.27
N TYR A 133 -1.74 -11.13 -6.79
CA TYR A 133 -2.10 -10.84 -5.41
C TYR A 133 -2.52 -12.12 -4.73
N SER A 134 -2.05 -12.33 -3.50
CA SER A 134 -2.45 -13.43 -2.64
C SER A 134 -3.19 -12.89 -1.42
N ASP A 135 -4.13 -13.66 -0.93
CA ASP A 135 -4.77 -13.42 0.35
C ASP A 135 -3.75 -13.61 1.49
N LYS A 136 -3.69 -12.64 2.40
CA LYS A 136 -2.70 -12.61 3.49
C LYS A 136 -2.96 -13.73 4.50
N ASP A 137 -4.21 -13.99 4.82
CA ASP A 137 -4.58 -15.02 5.79
C ASP A 137 -4.30 -16.41 5.24
N GLY A 138 -4.58 -16.64 3.95
CA GLY A 138 -4.24 -17.87 3.25
C GLY A 138 -2.72 -18.13 3.20
N LEU A 139 -1.92 -17.08 2.95
CA LEU A 139 -0.46 -17.16 2.98
C LEU A 139 0.05 -17.53 4.36
N ASN A 140 -0.42 -16.87 5.41
CA ASN A 140 -0.04 -17.14 6.79
C ASN A 140 -0.44 -18.56 7.21
N SER A 141 -1.65 -18.99 6.85
CA SER A 141 -2.13 -20.35 7.13
C SER A 141 -1.24 -21.41 6.49
N ALA A 142 -0.84 -21.22 5.23
CA ALA A 142 0.07 -22.13 4.54
C ALA A 142 1.44 -22.15 5.20
N PHE A 143 1.98 -21.00 5.58
CA PHE A 143 3.26 -20.88 6.27
C PHE A 143 3.26 -21.67 7.60
N TYR A 144 2.29 -21.43 8.48
CA TYR A 144 2.19 -22.13 9.76
C TYR A 144 1.96 -23.64 9.60
N SER A 145 1.24 -24.06 8.57
CA SER A 145 1.04 -25.48 8.29
C SER A 145 2.34 -26.19 7.87
N LEU A 146 3.16 -25.50 7.05
CA LEU A 146 4.47 -26.01 6.64
C LEU A 146 5.47 -26.05 7.80
N GLU A 147 5.54 -25.01 8.63
CA GLU A 147 6.38 -25.03 9.84
C GLU A 147 6.04 -26.20 10.76
N LYS A 148 4.75 -26.46 10.97
CA LYS A 148 4.29 -27.57 11.80
C LYS A 148 4.63 -28.94 11.19
N ALA A 149 4.60 -29.08 9.88
CA ALA A 149 5.00 -30.31 9.19
C ALA A 149 6.49 -30.57 9.35
N LEU A 150 7.33 -29.58 9.09
CA LEU A 150 8.79 -29.67 9.23
C LEU A 150 9.23 -29.96 10.67
N ALA A 151 8.60 -29.38 11.68
CA ALA A 151 8.89 -29.63 13.07
C ALA A 151 8.58 -31.08 13.46
N LYS A 152 7.56 -31.72 12.86
CA LYS A 152 7.26 -33.13 13.10
C LYS A 152 8.29 -34.08 12.45
N GLU A 153 8.73 -33.76 11.24
CA GLU A 153 9.77 -34.56 10.56
C GLU A 153 11.08 -34.55 11.36
N SER A 154 11.51 -33.34 11.81
CA SER A 154 12.73 -33.21 12.63
C SER A 154 12.66 -33.94 13.99
N SER A 155 11.47 -34.14 14.55
CA SER A 155 11.28 -34.86 15.81
C SER A 155 11.22 -36.40 15.65
N HIS A 156 11.13 -36.92 14.42
CA HIS A 156 11.13 -38.36 14.13
C HIS A 156 12.52 -38.89 13.75
N GLU A 157 13.46 -37.97 13.45
CA GLU A 157 14.85 -38.31 13.11
C GLU A 157 15.81 -38.24 14.34
N ALA A 158 15.32 -37.85 15.49
CA ALA A 158 16.07 -37.76 16.75
C ALA A 158 15.67 -38.89 17.72
#